data_4d2f84c22f6823616db9b45770b81b7d
#
_entry.id   4d2f84c22f6823616db9b45770b81b7d
#
_cell.length_a   1.000
_cell.length_b   1.000
_cell.length_c   1.000
_cell.angle_alpha   90.00
_cell.angle_beta   90.00
_cell.angle_gamma   90.00
#
_symmetry.space_group_name_H-M   'P 1'
#
loop_
_entity.id
_entity.type
_entity.pdbx_description
1 polymer ?
#
loop_
_entity_poly.entity_id
_entity_poly.type
_entity_poly.pdbx_seq_one_letter_code
_entity_poly.pdbx_strand_id
1 'polypeptide(L)'
;SANYVPNLNCSWLVQPAGASLVTLNFNRFNTQNNADFVSVYDGPNSSSPLIGTYSGNTIPPAINSSGNSLFVEFTSNPVFQETGWEANYSSTNVQCLSNRSVTGFNGNIEDGSGTANYQDNLSCSWVIEPPFATSVSATFNSFNVLSPGDTLFIYDGNSSAANQLAAYTGTTLPPAVTSTTGEMFVEFITDGAINGSGWDFDYTTTLSVSCAGKTTLTAPSATFDDGSSITANYDNNLSCEWLIQPVGNPLAINFSLNRI
;
A
#
# COMPACT_ATOMS: atom_id res chain seq x y z
N SER A 1 -7.40 -38.39 11.27
CA SER A 1 -8.24 -37.38 10.60
C SER A 1 -9.06 -38.07 9.51
N ALA A 2 -10.30 -37.63 9.27
CA ALA A 2 -11.09 -38.09 8.15
C ALA A 2 -10.50 -37.51 6.84
N ASN A 3 -10.73 -38.20 5.72
CA ASN A 3 -10.38 -37.67 4.40
C ASN A 3 -11.27 -36.45 4.06
N TYR A 4 -10.78 -35.55 3.19
CA TYR A 4 -11.62 -34.48 2.64
C TYR A 4 -12.74 -35.08 1.75
N VAL A 5 -13.77 -34.28 1.48
CA VAL A 5 -14.91 -34.77 0.64
C VAL A 5 -14.64 -34.53 -0.86
N PRO A 6 -15.33 -35.28 -1.76
CA PRO A 6 -15.15 -35.06 -3.20
C PRO A 6 -15.77 -33.76 -3.70
N ASN A 7 -15.30 -33.30 -4.87
CA ASN A 7 -15.81 -32.12 -5.58
C ASN A 7 -15.72 -30.82 -4.77
N LEU A 8 -14.66 -30.66 -4.00
CA LEU A 8 -14.39 -29.40 -3.32
C LEU A 8 -13.89 -28.35 -4.30
N ASN A 9 -14.33 -27.13 -4.06
CA ASN A 9 -13.77 -25.90 -4.60
C ASN A 9 -13.79 -24.88 -3.47
N CYS A 10 -12.71 -24.83 -2.71
CA CYS A 10 -12.57 -23.97 -1.53
C CYS A 10 -11.46 -22.95 -1.75
N SER A 11 -11.64 -21.76 -1.22
CA SER A 11 -10.61 -20.73 -1.31
C SER A 11 -10.45 -19.96 0.00
N TRP A 12 -9.25 -19.47 0.22
CA TRP A 12 -8.86 -18.68 1.38
C TRP A 12 -8.04 -17.48 0.93
N LEU A 13 -8.42 -16.28 1.38
CA LEU A 13 -7.60 -15.09 1.28
C LEU A 13 -6.82 -14.94 2.59
N VAL A 14 -5.50 -15.01 2.50
CA VAL A 14 -4.58 -14.76 3.62
C VAL A 14 -4.04 -13.34 3.45
N GLN A 15 -4.63 -12.39 4.20
CA GLN A 15 -4.30 -10.97 4.12
C GLN A 15 -4.31 -10.35 5.53
N PRO A 16 -3.27 -10.62 6.33
CA PRO A 16 -3.15 -10.03 7.66
C PRO A 16 -3.06 -8.50 7.58
N ALA A 17 -3.73 -7.82 8.51
CA ALA A 17 -3.66 -6.36 8.58
C ALA A 17 -2.21 -5.90 8.79
N GLY A 18 -1.78 -4.88 8.04
CA GLY A 18 -0.42 -4.35 8.10
C GLY A 18 0.67 -5.25 7.48
N ALA A 19 0.31 -6.41 6.91
CA ALA A 19 1.28 -7.26 6.26
C ALA A 19 1.84 -6.60 4.99
N SER A 20 3.13 -6.66 4.80
CA SER A 20 3.80 -6.34 3.54
C SER A 20 4.26 -7.58 2.79
N LEU A 21 4.44 -8.68 3.51
CA LEU A 21 4.78 -9.98 2.97
C LEU A 21 4.06 -11.05 3.79
N VAL A 22 3.53 -12.07 3.12
CA VAL A 22 2.90 -13.24 3.73
C VAL A 22 3.71 -14.47 3.34
N THR A 23 4.05 -15.30 4.35
CA THR A 23 4.68 -16.60 4.14
C THR A 23 3.70 -17.69 4.53
N LEU A 24 3.43 -18.63 3.62
CA LEU A 24 2.61 -19.82 3.85
C LEU A 24 3.52 -21.05 3.98
N ASN A 25 3.32 -21.83 5.05
CA ASN A 25 4.04 -23.07 5.31
C ASN A 25 3.06 -24.23 5.50
N PHE A 26 3.25 -25.30 4.76
CA PHE A 26 2.47 -26.51 4.94
C PHE A 26 3.07 -27.39 6.03
N ASN A 27 2.27 -27.71 7.04
CA ASN A 27 2.65 -28.62 8.14
C ASN A 27 2.38 -30.08 7.76
N ARG A 28 1.38 -30.28 6.91
CA ARG A 28 0.94 -31.58 6.38
C ARG A 28 0.39 -31.40 4.98
N PHE A 29 0.70 -32.34 4.09
CA PHE A 29 0.20 -32.30 2.72
C PHE A 29 -0.01 -33.71 2.20
N ASN A 30 -1.27 -34.05 1.86
CA ASN A 30 -1.63 -35.32 1.23
C ASN A 30 -2.94 -35.15 0.45
N THR A 31 -2.82 -34.97 -0.86
CA THR A 31 -3.93 -34.88 -1.81
C THR A 31 -3.78 -35.96 -2.87
N GLN A 32 -4.84 -36.30 -3.59
CA GLN A 32 -4.75 -37.22 -4.70
C GLN A 32 -3.79 -36.68 -5.77
N ASN A 33 -2.74 -37.44 -6.05
CA ASN A 33 -1.67 -37.03 -6.94
C ASN A 33 -2.18 -36.77 -8.36
N ASN A 34 -1.83 -35.63 -8.95
CA ASN A 34 -2.21 -35.17 -10.29
C ASN A 34 -3.73 -35.09 -10.55
N ALA A 35 -4.54 -34.98 -9.51
CA ALA A 35 -5.98 -34.94 -9.62
C ALA A 35 -6.66 -33.94 -8.70
N ASP A 36 -6.13 -33.77 -7.46
CA ASP A 36 -6.61 -32.81 -6.50
C ASP A 36 -5.48 -31.80 -6.20
N PHE A 37 -5.78 -30.53 -6.31
CA PHE A 37 -4.75 -29.50 -6.36
C PHE A 37 -4.95 -28.40 -5.32
N VAL A 38 -3.84 -27.98 -4.72
CA VAL A 38 -3.74 -26.71 -4.00
C VAL A 38 -2.99 -25.73 -4.89
N SER A 39 -3.64 -24.67 -5.32
CA SER A 39 -3.05 -23.59 -6.10
C SER A 39 -2.87 -22.36 -5.22
N VAL A 40 -1.71 -21.71 -5.29
CA VAL A 40 -1.38 -20.52 -4.51
C VAL A 40 -1.04 -19.37 -5.45
N TYR A 41 -1.69 -18.24 -5.23
CA TYR A 41 -1.56 -17.03 -6.05
C TYR A 41 -0.98 -15.88 -5.24
N ASP A 42 -0.17 -15.06 -5.88
CA ASP A 42 0.46 -13.87 -5.31
C ASP A 42 -0.49 -12.67 -5.41
N GLY A 43 -1.38 -12.55 -4.44
CA GLY A 43 -2.36 -11.47 -4.40
C GLY A 43 -3.72 -11.92 -3.87
N PRO A 44 -4.78 -11.08 -4.04
CA PRO A 44 -6.05 -11.25 -3.32
C PRO A 44 -7.04 -12.21 -3.97
N ASN A 45 -6.78 -12.78 -5.14
CA ASN A 45 -7.72 -13.65 -5.86
C ASN A 45 -7.03 -14.53 -6.91
N SER A 46 -7.78 -15.43 -7.56
CA SER A 46 -7.26 -16.34 -8.58
C SER A 46 -6.89 -15.70 -9.93
N SER A 47 -7.13 -14.41 -10.11
CA SER A 47 -6.63 -13.64 -11.26
C SER A 47 -5.24 -13.08 -11.02
N SER A 48 -4.73 -13.18 -9.78
CA SER A 48 -3.36 -12.80 -9.42
C SER A 48 -2.34 -13.77 -10.01
N PRO A 49 -1.05 -13.42 -10.09
CA PRO A 49 -0.01 -14.32 -10.59
C PRO A 49 0.02 -15.65 -9.82
N LEU A 50 0.01 -16.77 -10.54
CA LEU A 50 0.12 -18.11 -9.95
C LEU A 50 1.56 -18.33 -9.48
N ILE A 51 1.75 -18.62 -8.17
CA ILE A 51 3.05 -19.00 -7.61
C ILE A 51 3.31 -20.48 -7.85
N GLY A 52 2.31 -21.31 -7.60
CA GLY A 52 2.45 -22.76 -7.80
C GLY A 52 1.15 -23.54 -7.60
N THR A 53 1.16 -24.76 -8.14
CA THR A 53 0.08 -25.73 -7.97
C THR A 53 0.69 -27.04 -7.47
N TYR A 54 0.14 -27.58 -6.39
CA TYR A 54 0.68 -28.71 -5.64
C TYR A 54 -0.33 -29.85 -5.55
N SER A 55 0.15 -31.09 -5.64
CA SER A 55 -0.65 -32.30 -5.45
C SER A 55 0.22 -33.45 -4.94
N GLY A 56 -0.40 -34.52 -4.44
CA GLY A 56 0.31 -35.68 -3.90
C GLY A 56 0.61 -35.56 -2.42
N ASN A 57 1.72 -36.17 -1.98
CA ASN A 57 2.07 -36.27 -0.56
C ASN A 57 3.43 -35.61 -0.18
N THR A 58 4.00 -34.88 -1.11
CA THR A 58 5.23 -34.09 -0.82
C THR A 58 4.83 -32.73 -0.26
N ILE A 59 5.36 -32.38 0.92
CA ILE A 59 5.12 -31.06 1.51
C ILE A 59 5.72 -29.99 0.60
N PRO A 60 4.92 -29.02 0.12
CA PRO A 60 5.43 -27.89 -0.65
C PRO A 60 6.47 -27.06 0.15
N PRO A 61 7.43 -26.42 -0.51
CA PRO A 61 8.32 -25.47 0.17
C PRO A 61 7.54 -24.28 0.72
N ALA A 62 8.17 -23.50 1.60
CA ALA A 62 7.63 -22.24 2.05
C ALA A 62 7.32 -21.32 0.85
N ILE A 63 6.12 -20.75 0.84
CA ILE A 63 5.63 -19.90 -0.24
C ILE A 63 5.52 -18.46 0.27
N ASN A 64 6.18 -17.54 -0.41
CA ASN A 64 6.17 -16.11 -0.06
C ASN A 64 5.37 -15.33 -1.10
N SER A 65 4.54 -14.39 -0.62
CA SER A 65 3.95 -13.36 -1.49
C SER A 65 4.99 -12.31 -1.87
N SER A 66 4.74 -11.56 -2.92
CA SER A 66 5.48 -10.32 -3.20
C SER A 66 4.85 -9.10 -2.53
N GLY A 67 3.64 -9.23 -2.00
CA GLY A 67 2.85 -8.18 -1.38
C GLY A 67 2.15 -8.66 -0.10
N ASN A 68 1.09 -7.99 0.29
CA ASN A 68 0.39 -8.17 1.55
C ASN A 68 -0.60 -9.36 1.59
N SER A 69 -0.70 -10.16 0.52
CA SER A 69 -1.69 -11.23 0.46
C SER A 69 -1.27 -12.43 -0.37
N LEU A 70 -1.76 -13.59 0.02
CA LEU A 70 -1.79 -14.83 -0.75
C LEU A 70 -3.23 -15.32 -0.89
N PHE A 71 -3.60 -15.78 -2.08
CA PHE A 71 -4.86 -16.47 -2.30
C PHE A 71 -4.59 -17.96 -2.52
N VAL A 72 -5.25 -18.80 -1.73
CA VAL A 72 -5.10 -20.27 -1.77
C VAL A 72 -6.40 -20.86 -2.26
N GLU A 73 -6.33 -21.76 -3.22
CA GLU A 73 -7.47 -22.46 -3.78
C GLU A 73 -7.24 -23.97 -3.70
N PHE A 74 -8.22 -24.71 -3.22
CA PHE A 74 -8.18 -26.17 -3.17
C PHE A 74 -9.33 -26.75 -3.98
N THR A 75 -9.01 -27.58 -4.96
CA THR A 75 -9.98 -28.30 -5.79
C THR A 75 -9.80 -29.79 -5.66
N SER A 76 -10.89 -30.54 -5.52
CA SER A 76 -10.87 -32.01 -5.54
C SER A 76 -11.84 -32.57 -6.56
N ASN A 77 -11.46 -33.70 -7.13
CA ASN A 77 -12.29 -34.47 -8.06
C ASN A 77 -13.32 -35.35 -7.32
N PRO A 78 -14.20 -36.12 -8.04
CA PRO A 78 -15.18 -37.01 -7.40
C PRO A 78 -14.61 -38.34 -6.89
N VAL A 79 -13.31 -38.63 -7.12
CA VAL A 79 -12.76 -39.99 -6.95
C VAL A 79 -11.49 -39.92 -6.09
N PHE A 80 -11.41 -40.81 -5.07
CA PHE A 80 -10.25 -40.96 -4.17
C PHE A 80 -9.83 -39.69 -3.41
N GLN A 81 -10.28 -39.60 -2.18
CA GLN A 81 -9.94 -38.50 -1.25
C GLN A 81 -8.87 -38.97 -0.25
N GLU A 82 -7.94 -38.11 0.02
CA GLU A 82 -6.83 -38.29 0.95
C GLU A 82 -7.05 -37.51 2.27
N THR A 83 -6.06 -37.52 3.16
CA THR A 83 -6.15 -36.87 4.49
C THR A 83 -6.07 -35.36 4.45
N GLY A 84 -5.85 -34.78 3.28
CA GLY A 84 -5.81 -33.36 3.05
C GLY A 84 -4.51 -32.68 3.53
N TRP A 85 -4.59 -31.37 3.70
CA TRP A 85 -3.46 -30.54 4.03
C TRP A 85 -3.76 -29.64 5.22
N GLU A 86 -2.71 -29.14 5.81
CA GLU A 86 -2.73 -28.15 6.88
C GLU A 86 -1.57 -27.18 6.66
N ALA A 87 -1.87 -25.91 6.74
CA ALA A 87 -0.87 -24.86 6.62
C ALA A 87 -1.02 -23.83 7.74
N ASN A 88 0.09 -23.22 8.10
CA ASN A 88 0.13 -22.00 8.88
C ASN A 88 0.68 -20.86 8.00
N TYR A 89 0.41 -19.65 8.42
CA TYR A 89 1.01 -18.48 7.79
C TYR A 89 1.66 -17.60 8.84
N SER A 90 2.66 -16.87 8.41
CA SER A 90 3.24 -15.73 9.13
C SER A 90 3.26 -14.53 8.20
N SER A 91 3.25 -13.35 8.75
CA SER A 91 3.44 -12.12 7.98
C SER A 91 4.59 -11.32 8.57
N THR A 92 5.32 -10.64 7.70
CA THR A 92 6.22 -9.58 8.12
C THR A 92 5.58 -8.25 7.78
N ASN A 93 5.53 -7.36 8.75
CA ASN A 93 5.31 -5.96 8.51
C ASN A 93 6.67 -5.39 8.14
N VAL A 94 6.90 -5.11 6.86
CA VAL A 94 7.93 -4.14 6.53
C VAL A 94 7.26 -2.80 6.75
N GLN A 95 7.54 -2.24 7.90
CA GLN A 95 6.89 -1.02 8.39
C GLN A 95 7.20 0.20 7.54
N CYS A 96 7.88 0.08 6.47
CA CYS A 96 7.94 1.06 5.41
C CYS A 96 8.58 0.52 4.16
N LEU A 97 7.91 0.70 3.07
CA LEU A 97 8.53 0.66 1.76
C LEU A 97 9.10 2.05 1.48
N SER A 98 10.42 2.13 1.29
CA SER A 98 11.08 3.37 0.90
C SER A 98 10.45 3.96 -0.37
N ASN A 99 10.30 5.29 -0.43
CA ASN A 99 9.87 6.07 -1.59
C ASN A 99 8.43 5.77 -2.09
N ARG A 100 7.46 5.87 -1.21
CA ARG A 100 6.05 5.80 -1.59
C ARG A 100 5.58 7.17 -2.12
N SER A 101 5.22 7.24 -3.40
CA SER A 101 4.55 8.41 -4.00
C SER A 101 3.05 8.38 -3.71
N VAL A 102 2.49 9.52 -3.33
CA VAL A 102 1.07 9.73 -3.00
C VAL A 102 0.57 10.92 -3.81
N THR A 103 -0.38 10.68 -4.71
CA THR A 103 -0.91 11.68 -5.64
C THR A 103 -2.34 12.12 -5.36
N GLY A 104 -2.95 11.62 -4.27
CA GLY A 104 -4.28 12.04 -3.82
C GLY A 104 -4.29 13.46 -3.28
N PHE A 105 -5.42 14.17 -3.41
CA PHE A 105 -5.57 15.54 -2.90
C PHE A 105 -5.74 15.63 -1.38
N ASN A 106 -6.09 14.55 -0.76
CA ASN A 106 -6.14 14.36 0.68
C ASN A 106 -5.95 12.88 1.00
N GLY A 107 -5.63 12.57 2.22
CA GLY A 107 -5.45 11.20 2.69
C GLY A 107 -4.82 11.15 4.06
N ASN A 108 -4.54 9.92 4.47
CA ASN A 108 -3.86 9.62 5.71
C ASN A 108 -2.52 8.93 5.40
N ILE A 109 -1.50 9.27 6.14
CA ILE A 109 -0.18 8.63 6.12
C ILE A 109 0.23 8.29 7.54
N GLU A 110 0.67 7.05 7.70
CA GLU A 110 1.15 6.47 8.96
C GLU A 110 2.51 5.79 8.74
N ASP A 111 3.21 5.49 9.83
CA ASP A 111 4.51 4.81 9.80
C ASP A 111 4.42 3.32 9.37
N GLY A 112 3.23 2.76 9.26
CA GLY A 112 2.97 1.37 8.89
C GLY A 112 3.04 0.38 10.05
N SER A 113 3.21 0.83 11.30
CA SER A 113 3.27 -0.04 12.48
C SER A 113 1.89 -0.55 12.95
N GLY A 114 0.82 0.16 12.56
CA GLY A 114 -0.55 -0.14 12.98
C GLY A 114 -0.72 -0.04 14.50
N THR A 115 -1.06 -1.15 15.16
CA THR A 115 -1.20 -1.21 16.62
C THR A 115 0.07 -1.63 17.36
N ALA A 116 1.15 -1.96 16.63
CA ALA A 116 2.44 -2.32 17.20
C ALA A 116 3.36 -1.10 17.30
N ASN A 117 4.51 -1.25 17.94
CA ASN A 117 5.57 -0.24 17.85
C ASN A 117 6.28 -0.35 16.49
N TYR A 118 6.81 0.78 16.01
CA TYR A 118 7.69 0.76 14.84
C TYR A 118 8.99 -0.02 15.11
N GLN A 119 9.70 -0.38 14.05
CA GLN A 119 10.91 -1.20 14.14
C GLN A 119 12.18 -0.34 14.22
N ASP A 120 13.28 -0.98 14.69
CA ASP A 120 14.62 -0.41 14.69
C ASP A 120 15.18 -0.28 13.26
N ASN A 121 16.07 0.69 13.08
CA ASN A 121 16.87 0.87 11.86
C ASN A 121 16.03 1.05 10.60
N LEU A 122 14.86 1.71 10.70
CA LEU A 122 14.04 2.10 9.56
C LEU A 122 14.63 3.32 8.86
N SER A 123 14.46 3.33 7.53
CA SER A 123 14.66 4.50 6.69
C SER A 123 13.53 4.52 5.66
N CYS A 124 12.48 5.26 5.97
CA CYS A 124 11.22 5.32 5.24
C CYS A 124 11.01 6.67 4.62
N SER A 125 10.38 6.73 3.45
CA SER A 125 10.02 8.01 2.88
C SER A 125 8.72 7.98 2.10
N TRP A 126 8.03 9.11 2.09
CA TRP A 126 6.82 9.36 1.32
C TRP A 126 6.97 10.68 0.59
N VAL A 127 6.54 10.72 -0.67
CA VAL A 127 6.39 11.93 -1.45
C VAL A 127 4.91 12.18 -1.64
N ILE A 128 4.39 13.26 -1.09
CA ILE A 128 3.02 13.73 -1.33
C ILE A 128 3.13 14.75 -2.45
N GLU A 129 2.67 14.38 -3.65
CA GLU A 129 2.82 15.16 -4.88
C GLU A 129 1.52 15.20 -5.70
N PRO A 130 0.42 15.74 -5.16
CA PRO A 130 -0.83 15.85 -5.89
C PRO A 130 -0.68 16.78 -7.09
N PRO A 131 -1.26 16.44 -8.26
CA PRO A 131 -1.21 17.32 -9.40
C PRO A 131 -1.90 18.66 -9.09
N PHE A 132 -1.33 19.77 -9.57
CA PHE A 132 -1.83 21.14 -9.38
C PHE A 132 -1.85 21.64 -7.93
N ALA A 133 -1.29 20.94 -6.98
CA ALA A 133 -1.19 21.44 -5.63
C ALA A 133 -0.27 22.65 -5.58
N THR A 134 -0.65 23.65 -4.80
CA THR A 134 0.20 24.80 -4.45
C THR A 134 0.73 24.70 -3.02
N SER A 135 0.08 23.89 -2.20
CA SER A 135 0.55 23.54 -0.87
C SER A 135 -0.02 22.21 -0.42
N VAL A 136 0.70 21.53 0.47
CA VAL A 136 0.29 20.34 1.20
C VAL A 136 0.34 20.66 2.68
N SER A 137 -0.76 20.41 3.41
CA SER A 137 -0.83 20.60 4.86
C SER A 137 -1.01 19.25 5.55
N ALA A 138 -0.09 18.92 6.47
CA ALA A 138 -0.14 17.75 7.33
C ALA A 138 -0.65 18.14 8.73
N THR A 139 -1.62 17.40 9.24
CA THR A 139 -2.19 17.57 10.59
C THR A 139 -2.07 16.25 11.33
N PHE A 140 -1.33 16.21 12.43
CA PHE A 140 -1.05 14.99 13.17
C PHE A 140 -2.27 14.54 14.00
N ASN A 141 -2.58 13.25 13.93
CA ASN A 141 -3.60 12.58 14.73
C ASN A 141 -2.97 11.90 15.95
N SER A 142 -1.76 11.33 15.78
CA SER A 142 -0.99 10.70 16.85
C SER A 142 0.51 10.89 16.61
N PHE A 143 1.28 10.90 17.72
CA PHE A 143 2.73 11.02 17.65
C PHE A 143 3.41 10.44 18.90
N ASN A 144 4.25 9.43 18.70
CA ASN A 144 5.07 8.81 19.74
C ASN A 144 6.33 8.22 19.11
N VAL A 145 7.31 9.09 18.87
CA VAL A 145 8.62 8.77 18.28
C VAL A 145 9.66 8.91 19.38
N LEU A 146 10.04 7.77 19.97
CA LEU A 146 10.91 7.72 21.13
C LEU A 146 12.38 7.65 20.71
N SER A 147 13.27 8.04 21.62
CA SER A 147 14.71 8.03 21.46
C SER A 147 15.28 9.32 20.84
N PRO A 148 16.47 9.73 21.24
CA PRO A 148 17.16 10.84 20.58
C PRO A 148 17.51 10.57 19.10
N GLY A 149 17.55 9.30 18.67
CA GLY A 149 17.93 8.87 17.31
C GLY A 149 16.76 8.73 16.34
N ASP A 150 15.52 8.57 16.85
CA ASP A 150 14.33 8.42 16.02
C ASP A 150 13.75 9.78 15.67
N THR A 151 13.55 10.02 14.38
CA THR A 151 13.10 11.35 13.94
C THR A 151 12.21 11.26 12.71
N LEU A 152 11.12 12.00 12.73
CA LEU A 152 10.29 12.29 11.57
C LEU A 152 10.69 13.66 11.00
N PHE A 153 11.18 13.65 9.78
CA PHE A 153 11.55 14.86 9.03
C PHE A 153 10.47 15.19 8.00
N ILE A 154 10.22 16.48 7.81
CA ILE A 154 9.29 17.00 6.79
C ILE A 154 10.00 18.09 6.00
N TYR A 155 9.88 17.99 4.66
CA TYR A 155 10.55 18.91 3.73
C TYR A 155 9.55 19.53 2.74
N ASP A 156 9.84 20.76 2.31
CA ASP A 156 9.08 21.52 1.33
C ASP A 156 9.53 21.19 -0.09
N GLY A 157 9.03 20.06 -0.63
CA GLY A 157 9.40 19.55 -1.95
C GLY A 157 9.35 18.02 -2.00
N ASN A 158 10.00 17.41 -2.98
CA ASN A 158 9.89 15.98 -3.29
C ASN A 158 11.09 15.12 -2.84
N SER A 159 12.00 15.68 -2.05
CA SER A 159 13.17 14.95 -1.56
C SER A 159 13.75 15.59 -0.30
N SER A 160 14.64 14.87 0.40
CA SER A 160 15.40 15.39 1.55
C SER A 160 16.43 16.48 1.20
N ALA A 161 16.66 16.77 -0.08
CA ALA A 161 17.45 17.92 -0.51
C ALA A 161 16.67 19.23 -0.50
N ALA A 162 15.34 19.18 -0.36
CA ALA A 162 14.48 20.35 -0.25
C ALA A 162 14.62 21.05 1.12
N ASN A 163 14.00 22.22 1.25
CA ASN A 163 14.03 22.97 2.51
C ASN A 163 13.32 22.18 3.63
N GLN A 164 14.01 21.91 4.72
CA GLN A 164 13.43 21.23 5.87
C GLN A 164 12.44 22.13 6.59
N LEU A 165 11.18 21.71 6.66
CA LEU A 165 10.11 22.40 7.39
C LEU A 165 10.13 22.05 8.87
N ALA A 166 10.37 20.76 9.17
CA ALA A 166 10.32 20.27 10.55
C ALA A 166 11.17 19.01 10.76
N ALA A 167 11.55 18.79 12.02
CA ALA A 167 12.09 17.54 12.54
C ALA A 167 11.46 17.27 13.91
N TYR A 168 10.78 16.14 14.06
CA TYR A 168 10.01 15.81 15.25
C TYR A 168 10.49 14.51 15.90
N THR A 169 10.63 14.55 17.21
CA THR A 169 10.89 13.42 18.10
C THR A 169 10.13 13.59 19.43
N GLY A 170 9.97 12.53 20.21
CA GLY A 170 9.28 12.56 21.49
C GLY A 170 7.82 12.16 21.39
N THR A 171 7.02 12.61 22.36
CA THR A 171 5.60 12.20 22.51
C THR A 171 4.63 13.37 22.41
N THR A 172 5.14 14.58 22.17
CA THR A 172 4.29 15.76 22.03
C THR A 172 3.73 15.79 20.62
N LEU A 173 2.40 15.91 20.50
CA LEU A 173 1.74 15.99 19.19
C LEU A 173 2.25 17.23 18.45
N PRO A 174 2.85 17.07 17.25
CA PRO A 174 3.37 18.19 16.48
C PRO A 174 2.27 19.14 15.99
N PRO A 175 2.56 20.44 15.84
CA PRO A 175 1.65 21.35 15.15
C PRO A 175 1.50 20.97 13.66
N ALA A 176 0.47 21.49 13.03
CA ALA A 176 0.30 21.34 11.59
C ALA A 176 1.48 21.94 10.81
N VAL A 177 1.89 21.25 9.74
CA VAL A 177 3.00 21.67 8.85
C VAL A 177 2.46 21.84 7.44
N THR A 178 2.84 22.92 6.77
CA THR A 178 2.38 23.22 5.41
C THR A 178 3.58 23.49 4.49
N SER A 179 3.62 22.80 3.36
CA SER A 179 4.56 23.06 2.27
C SER A 179 4.10 24.24 1.41
N THR A 180 5.02 24.86 0.69
CA THR A 180 4.75 25.99 -0.21
C THR A 180 4.98 25.67 -1.68
N THR A 181 5.47 24.46 -1.98
CA THR A 181 5.81 24.03 -3.34
C THR A 181 4.72 23.16 -3.99
N GLY A 182 3.65 22.81 -3.25
CA GLY A 182 2.66 21.82 -3.71
C GLY A 182 3.09 20.37 -3.53
N GLU A 183 4.30 20.15 -3.06
CA GLU A 183 4.87 18.84 -2.74
C GLU A 183 5.31 18.81 -1.27
N MET A 184 5.28 17.64 -0.65
CA MET A 184 5.82 17.43 0.70
C MET A 184 6.54 16.10 0.74
N PHE A 185 7.81 16.12 1.12
CA PHE A 185 8.59 14.92 1.38
C PHE A 185 8.63 14.64 2.88
N VAL A 186 8.31 13.41 3.25
CA VAL A 186 8.31 12.93 4.62
C VAL A 186 9.33 11.82 4.73
N GLU A 187 10.22 11.90 5.71
CA GLU A 187 11.26 10.90 5.96
C GLU A 187 11.22 10.49 7.43
N PHE A 188 11.14 9.18 7.68
CA PHE A 188 11.17 8.63 9.02
C PHE A 188 12.39 7.74 9.20
N ILE A 189 13.27 8.11 10.10
CA ILE A 189 14.51 7.39 10.41
C ILE A 189 14.45 6.94 11.86
N THR A 190 14.74 5.66 12.10
CA THR A 190 14.85 5.11 13.45
C THR A 190 16.25 4.52 13.70
N ASP A 191 16.70 4.61 14.94
CA ASP A 191 17.94 3.99 15.38
C ASP A 191 17.73 2.51 15.81
N GLY A 192 18.66 1.92 16.55
CA GLY A 192 18.63 0.53 17.00
C GLY A 192 18.04 0.33 18.39
N ALA A 193 17.29 1.29 18.95
CA ALA A 193 16.84 1.22 20.33
C ALA A 193 15.55 2.00 20.61
N ILE A 194 14.69 1.46 21.46
CA ILE A 194 13.53 2.09 22.11
C ILE A 194 12.47 2.64 21.11
N ASN A 195 11.55 1.79 20.71
CA ASN A 195 10.50 2.10 19.74
C ASN A 195 9.20 2.54 20.39
N GLY A 196 8.61 3.62 19.87
CA GLY A 196 7.28 4.10 20.24
C GLY A 196 6.17 3.53 19.35
N SER A 197 4.94 3.95 19.61
CA SER A 197 3.79 3.55 18.80
C SER A 197 3.68 4.28 17.45
N GLY A 198 4.68 5.08 17.10
CA GLY A 198 4.79 5.72 15.81
C GLY A 198 3.97 7.00 15.65
N TRP A 199 3.60 7.28 14.42
CA TRP A 199 2.92 8.51 14.06
C TRP A 199 1.89 8.28 12.96
N ASP A 200 0.93 9.18 12.93
CA ASP A 200 -0.16 9.23 11.98
C ASP A 200 -0.58 10.68 11.75
N PHE A 201 -0.75 11.09 10.49
CA PHE A 201 -1.28 12.38 10.13
C PHE A 201 -2.20 12.31 8.91
N ASP A 202 -3.20 13.18 8.88
CA ASP A 202 -3.98 13.49 7.71
C ASP A 202 -3.32 14.62 6.92
N TYR A 203 -3.36 14.53 5.58
CA TYR A 203 -2.95 15.63 4.73
C TYR A 203 -4.10 16.12 3.86
N THR A 204 -4.06 17.41 3.57
CA THR A 204 -4.93 18.11 2.63
C THR A 204 -4.10 18.98 1.72
N THR A 205 -4.61 19.28 0.53
CA THR A 205 -3.90 20.12 -0.44
C THR A 205 -4.70 21.37 -0.79
N THR A 206 -3.98 22.46 -1.02
CA THR A 206 -4.54 23.62 -1.72
C THR A 206 -4.18 23.49 -3.18
N LEU A 207 -5.15 23.59 -4.04
CA LEU A 207 -4.95 23.50 -5.49
C LEU A 207 -4.79 24.90 -6.07
N SER A 208 -4.03 25.02 -7.16
CA SER A 208 -4.14 26.20 -8.02
C SER A 208 -5.54 26.24 -8.59
N VAL A 209 -6.21 27.37 -8.48
CA VAL A 209 -7.58 27.56 -9.00
C VAL A 209 -7.66 27.58 -10.53
N SER A 210 -6.53 27.37 -11.20
CA SER A 210 -6.50 27.34 -12.67
C SER A 210 -5.57 26.26 -13.18
N CYS A 211 -6.10 25.36 -14.00
CA CYS A 211 -5.25 24.49 -14.79
C CYS A 211 -4.52 25.29 -15.87
N ALA A 212 -3.25 25.07 -16.06
CA ALA A 212 -2.46 25.67 -17.11
C ALA A 212 -1.68 24.59 -17.89
N GLY A 213 -1.93 24.47 -19.18
CA GLY A 213 -1.16 23.61 -20.07
C GLY A 213 -1.59 22.13 -20.06
N LYS A 214 -0.65 21.25 -20.45
CA LYS A 214 -0.86 19.82 -20.61
C LYS A 214 -0.29 19.04 -19.45
N THR A 215 -1.13 18.24 -18.78
CA THR A 215 -0.71 17.34 -17.69
C THR A 215 -0.73 15.90 -18.16
N THR A 216 0.30 15.12 -17.83
CA THR A 216 0.35 13.70 -18.13
C THR A 216 0.11 12.88 -16.86
N LEU A 217 -0.94 12.05 -16.88
CA LEU A 217 -1.31 11.15 -15.81
C LEU A 217 -0.78 9.75 -16.13
N THR A 218 0.17 9.25 -15.37
CA THR A 218 0.86 7.97 -15.60
C THR A 218 0.47 6.87 -14.61
N ALA A 219 -0.23 7.23 -13.53
CA ALA A 219 -0.70 6.27 -12.53
C ALA A 219 -1.73 5.28 -13.13
N PRO A 220 -1.80 4.04 -12.65
CA PRO A 220 -2.77 3.05 -13.12
C PRO A 220 -4.24 3.45 -12.83
N SER A 221 -4.46 4.31 -11.84
CA SER A 221 -5.75 4.96 -11.56
C SER A 221 -5.53 6.31 -10.91
N ALA A 222 -6.33 7.30 -11.23
CA ALA A 222 -6.31 8.62 -10.62
C ALA A 222 -7.67 9.30 -10.75
N THR A 223 -7.95 10.25 -9.86
CA THR A 223 -9.02 11.23 -10.02
C THR A 223 -8.37 12.57 -10.34
N PHE A 224 -8.93 13.31 -11.28
CA PHE A 224 -8.46 14.64 -11.64
C PHE A 224 -9.66 15.54 -11.96
N ASP A 225 -9.50 16.83 -11.84
CA ASP A 225 -10.52 17.83 -12.08
C ASP A 225 -9.95 19.07 -12.79
N ASP A 226 -10.79 20.09 -12.98
CA ASP A 226 -10.41 21.35 -13.61
C ASP A 226 -9.67 22.31 -12.66
N GLY A 227 -9.41 21.90 -11.42
CA GLY A 227 -8.78 22.71 -10.37
C GLY A 227 -9.74 23.66 -9.67
N SER A 228 -11.01 23.71 -10.03
CA SER A 228 -12.02 24.48 -9.28
C SER A 228 -12.46 23.72 -8.02
N SER A 229 -12.70 24.45 -6.93
CA SER A 229 -13.27 23.84 -5.73
C SER A 229 -14.70 23.38 -5.98
N ILE A 230 -15.22 22.50 -5.12
CA ILE A 230 -16.62 22.03 -5.22
C ILE A 230 -17.64 23.16 -5.01
N THR A 231 -17.20 24.30 -4.51
CA THR A 231 -18.02 25.50 -4.20
C THR A 231 -17.69 26.71 -5.04
N ALA A 232 -16.66 26.64 -5.90
CA ALA A 232 -16.26 27.73 -6.77
C ALA A 232 -16.47 27.36 -8.25
N ASN A 233 -16.70 28.37 -9.09
CA ASN A 233 -16.70 28.21 -10.53
C ASN A 233 -15.26 28.13 -11.05
N TYR A 234 -15.07 27.51 -12.19
CA TYR A 234 -13.80 27.58 -12.94
C TYR A 234 -13.54 29.00 -13.47
N ASP A 235 -12.26 29.35 -13.65
CA ASP A 235 -11.85 30.64 -14.17
C ASP A 235 -12.15 30.79 -15.67
N ASN A 236 -12.26 32.05 -16.11
CA ASN A 236 -12.45 32.35 -17.53
C ASN A 236 -11.18 32.09 -18.34
N ASN A 237 -11.35 31.69 -19.59
CA ASN A 237 -10.26 31.47 -20.56
C ASN A 237 -9.27 30.36 -20.19
N LEU A 238 -9.71 29.35 -19.46
CA LEU A 238 -8.90 28.16 -19.19
C LEU A 238 -8.70 27.34 -20.45
N SER A 239 -7.49 26.83 -20.63
CA SER A 239 -7.15 25.81 -21.64
C SER A 239 -6.37 24.70 -20.96
N CYS A 240 -7.06 23.61 -20.68
CA CYS A 240 -6.56 22.50 -19.89
C CYS A 240 -6.52 21.23 -20.74
N GLU A 241 -5.42 20.53 -20.70
CA GLU A 241 -5.27 19.25 -21.38
C GLU A 241 -4.74 18.18 -20.41
N TRP A 242 -5.34 17.00 -20.42
CA TRP A 242 -4.83 15.85 -19.67
C TRP A 242 -4.52 14.72 -20.65
N LEU A 243 -3.26 14.24 -20.63
CA LEU A 243 -2.84 13.02 -21.28
C LEU A 243 -2.87 11.89 -20.27
N ILE A 244 -3.80 10.95 -20.44
CA ILE A 244 -3.89 9.76 -19.60
C ILE A 244 -3.05 8.66 -20.26
N GLN A 245 -1.89 8.37 -19.67
CA GLN A 245 -0.91 7.42 -20.19
C GLN A 245 -0.36 6.53 -19.08
N PRO A 246 -1.18 5.60 -18.55
CA PRO A 246 -0.74 4.71 -17.47
C PRO A 246 0.47 3.88 -17.87
N VAL A 247 1.41 3.69 -16.95
CA VAL A 247 2.53 2.78 -17.15
C VAL A 247 2.04 1.33 -17.25
N GLY A 248 2.76 0.47 -17.98
CA GLY A 248 2.40 -0.95 -18.13
C GLY A 248 1.55 -1.27 -19.36
N ASN A 249 1.35 -0.30 -20.27
CA ASN A 249 0.67 -0.50 -21.55
C ASN A 249 -0.72 -1.16 -21.44
N PRO A 250 -1.68 -0.53 -20.74
CA PRO A 250 -3.00 -1.10 -20.50
C PRO A 250 -3.75 -1.33 -21.81
N LEU A 251 -4.55 -2.39 -21.87
CA LEU A 251 -5.39 -2.72 -23.03
C LEU A 251 -6.59 -1.78 -23.17
N ALA A 252 -6.99 -1.11 -22.10
CA ALA A 252 -8.08 -0.15 -22.08
C ALA A 252 -7.91 0.88 -20.97
N ILE A 253 -8.47 2.07 -21.17
CA ILE A 253 -8.59 3.12 -20.16
C ILE A 253 -10.07 3.36 -19.93
N ASN A 254 -10.52 3.21 -18.70
CA ASN A 254 -11.89 3.53 -18.29
C ASN A 254 -11.93 4.95 -17.73
N PHE A 255 -12.83 5.77 -18.21
CA PHE A 255 -13.01 7.15 -17.78
C PHE A 255 -14.44 7.35 -17.27
N SER A 256 -14.58 7.90 -16.06
CA SER A 256 -15.87 8.23 -15.46
C SER A 256 -15.90 9.69 -15.04
N LEU A 257 -16.93 10.42 -15.43
CA LEU A 257 -17.18 11.77 -14.96
C LEU A 257 -18.05 11.70 -13.69
N ASN A 258 -17.52 12.19 -12.58
CA ASN A 258 -18.22 12.20 -11.29
C ASN A 258 -19.01 13.50 -11.07
N ARG A 259 -18.63 14.57 -11.79
CA ARG A 259 -19.27 15.89 -11.75
C ARG A 259 -19.07 16.60 -13.10
N ILE A 260 -20.07 17.31 -13.56
CA ILE A 260 -20.01 18.25 -14.69
C ILE A 260 -20.64 19.56 -14.26
#